data_beb3db5959530670d6011c0e2f350251
#
_entry.id   beb3db5959530670d6011c0e2f350251
#
_cell.length_a   1.000
_cell.length_b   1.000
_cell.length_c   1.000
_cell.angle_alpha   90.00
_cell.angle_beta   90.00
_cell.angle_gamma   90.00
#
_symmetry.space_group_name_H-M   'P 1'
#
loop_
_entity.id
_entity.type
_entity.pdbx_description
1 polymer ?
#
loop_
_entity_poly.entity_id
_entity_poly.type
_entity_poly.pdbx_seq_one_letter_code
_entity_poly.pdbx_strand_id
1 'polypeptide(L)'
;MDFITQLWLPILVSAFGVWLFSAIAWMMVGHHKKDRDPLPDERAFMDAVVRLGIQPGNYGFPDFCQHDNLPRSERMDALRKLYDTRPQGLLRVWAPMNMGTAMLVTFAFYLVTSTVIAYLGWAALPHGTGPLAGVVTMSRSELFWKVFQVLGTAGILAYCFASFPNDLWFQTKRRAMAMNWIDGIAFGLITGLVFAWLWPK
;
A
#
# COMPACT_ATOMS: atom_id res chain seq x y z
N MET A 1 0.70 21.83 17.95
CA MET A 1 1.19 21.46 16.60
C MET A 1 2.73 21.44 16.49
N ASP A 2 3.40 21.34 17.61
CA ASP A 2 4.87 21.50 17.65
C ASP A 2 5.64 20.35 16.95
N PHE A 3 5.01 19.17 16.80
CA PHE A 3 5.67 18.04 16.14
C PHE A 3 5.94 18.30 14.64
N ILE A 4 5.06 19.01 13.95
CA ILE A 4 5.25 19.32 12.51
C ILE A 4 6.43 20.27 12.34
N THR A 5 6.55 21.29 13.19
CA THR A 5 7.66 22.25 13.14
C THR A 5 9.00 21.63 13.48
N GLN A 6 9.02 20.60 14.32
CA GLN A 6 10.24 19.90 14.73
C GLN A 6 10.60 18.75 13.79
N LEU A 7 9.60 18.07 13.21
CA LEU A 7 9.78 16.87 12.39
C LEU A 7 9.52 17.09 10.90
N TRP A 8 9.35 18.34 10.43
CA TRP A 8 9.07 18.61 9.02
C TRP A 8 10.14 18.04 8.07
N LEU A 9 11.43 18.14 8.46
CA LEU A 9 12.53 17.63 7.65
C LEU A 9 12.54 16.10 7.56
N PRO A 10 12.52 15.32 8.67
CA PRO A 10 12.41 13.88 8.58
C PRO A 10 11.13 13.41 7.87
N ILE A 11 10.00 14.11 8.01
CA ILE A 11 8.77 13.81 7.28
C ILE A 11 8.99 13.92 5.76
N LEU A 12 9.52 15.04 5.29
CA LEU A 12 9.77 15.26 3.86
C LEU A 12 10.82 14.30 3.29
N VAL A 13 11.93 14.13 4.00
CA VAL A 13 13.03 13.26 3.53
C VAL A 13 12.59 11.80 3.50
N SER A 14 11.82 11.34 4.51
CA SER A 14 11.27 9.98 4.53
C SER A 14 10.27 9.78 3.38
N ALA A 15 9.31 10.68 3.20
CA ALA A 15 8.32 10.59 2.13
C ALA A 15 8.99 10.57 0.75
N PHE A 16 9.97 11.45 0.51
CA PHE A 16 10.72 11.50 -0.73
C PHE A 16 11.58 10.25 -0.95
N GLY A 17 12.25 9.76 0.08
CA GLY A 17 13.08 8.57 0.02
C GLY A 17 12.26 7.32 -0.33
N VAL A 18 11.12 7.13 0.32
CA VAL A 18 10.19 6.04 0.02
C VAL A 18 9.62 6.17 -1.40
N TRP A 19 9.20 7.37 -1.79
CA TRP A 19 8.68 7.64 -3.14
C TRP A 19 9.71 7.34 -4.23
N LEU A 20 10.94 7.79 -4.06
CA LEU A 20 12.02 7.55 -5.00
C LEU A 20 12.36 6.06 -5.09
N PHE A 21 12.47 5.38 -3.93
CA PHE A 21 12.72 3.94 -3.91
C PHE A 21 11.58 3.16 -4.57
N SER A 22 10.33 3.54 -4.30
CA SER A 22 9.15 2.95 -4.96
C SER A 22 9.20 3.10 -6.48
N ALA A 23 9.54 4.30 -6.98
CA ALA A 23 9.70 4.53 -8.41
C ALA A 23 10.79 3.65 -9.04
N ILE A 24 11.93 3.52 -8.36
CA ILE A 24 13.04 2.64 -8.80
C ILE A 24 12.60 1.18 -8.80
N ALA A 25 11.97 0.71 -7.71
CA ALA A 25 11.51 -0.66 -7.56
C ALA A 25 10.54 -1.08 -8.68
N TRP A 26 9.57 -0.23 -8.99
CA TRP A 26 8.55 -0.53 -10.00
C TRP A 26 9.00 -0.31 -11.44
N MET A 27 9.83 0.70 -11.71
CA MET A 27 10.19 1.06 -13.09
C MET A 27 11.52 0.48 -13.53
N MET A 28 12.51 0.34 -12.63
CA MET A 28 13.88 -0.04 -13.00
C MET A 28 14.22 -1.48 -12.63
N VAL A 29 13.92 -1.94 -11.42
CA VAL A 29 14.31 -3.28 -10.95
C VAL A 29 13.54 -4.39 -11.65
N GLY A 30 12.30 -4.14 -12.04
CA GLY A 30 11.50 -5.08 -12.83
C GLY A 30 11.09 -6.36 -12.10
N HIS A 31 11.23 -6.43 -10.77
CA HIS A 31 10.83 -7.60 -9.99
C HIS A 31 9.30 -7.81 -9.98
N HIS A 32 8.51 -6.77 -10.27
CA HIS A 32 7.06 -6.85 -10.45
C HIS A 32 6.60 -7.35 -11.84
N LYS A 33 7.49 -7.52 -12.82
CA LYS A 33 7.12 -7.95 -14.19
C LYS A 33 6.37 -9.28 -14.26
N LYS A 34 6.59 -10.17 -13.29
CA LYS A 34 5.96 -11.51 -13.22
C LYS A 34 4.79 -11.59 -12.24
N ASP A 35 4.32 -10.45 -11.73
CA ASP A 35 3.21 -10.41 -10.77
C ASP A 35 1.86 -10.68 -11.42
N ARG A 36 1.80 -10.51 -12.74
CA ARG A 36 0.63 -10.84 -13.56
C ARG A 36 1.02 -11.86 -14.60
N ASP A 37 0.11 -12.78 -14.88
CA ASP A 37 0.28 -13.73 -15.98
C ASP A 37 -0.31 -13.11 -17.26
N PRO A 38 0.30 -13.37 -18.42
CA PRO A 38 -0.24 -12.92 -19.70
C PRO A 38 -1.54 -13.69 -20.00
N LEU A 39 -2.45 -13.03 -20.70
CA LEU A 39 -3.63 -13.69 -21.23
C LEU A 39 -3.23 -14.64 -22.36
N PRO A 40 -3.85 -15.83 -22.47
CA PRO A 40 -3.58 -16.76 -23.57
C PRO A 40 -3.85 -16.16 -24.95
N ASP A 41 -4.92 -15.37 -25.09
CA ASP A 41 -5.26 -14.59 -26.27
C ASP A 41 -5.71 -13.19 -25.83
N GLU A 42 -4.73 -12.30 -25.70
CA GLU A 42 -4.96 -10.91 -25.28
C GLU A 42 -5.85 -10.15 -26.26
N ARG A 43 -5.66 -10.40 -27.57
CA ARG A 43 -6.42 -9.70 -28.61
C ARG A 43 -7.89 -10.07 -28.56
N ALA A 44 -8.20 -11.37 -28.55
CA ALA A 44 -9.58 -11.83 -28.45
C ALA A 44 -10.26 -11.35 -27.18
N PHE A 45 -9.52 -11.27 -26.05
CA PHE A 45 -10.04 -10.72 -24.81
C PHE A 45 -10.36 -9.22 -24.93
N MET A 46 -9.45 -8.41 -25.50
CA MET A 46 -9.68 -6.98 -25.69
C MET A 46 -10.87 -6.72 -26.62
N ASP A 47 -10.98 -7.48 -27.71
CA ASP A 47 -12.12 -7.40 -28.63
C ASP A 47 -13.44 -7.76 -27.92
N ALA A 48 -13.43 -8.71 -27.01
CA ALA A 48 -14.61 -9.07 -26.21
C ALA A 48 -15.00 -7.95 -25.25
N VAL A 49 -14.05 -7.31 -24.57
CA VAL A 49 -14.29 -6.17 -23.68
C VAL A 49 -14.95 -5.01 -24.44
N VAL A 50 -14.44 -4.69 -25.64
CA VAL A 50 -15.01 -3.66 -26.51
C VAL A 50 -16.42 -4.04 -26.98
N ARG A 51 -16.61 -5.26 -27.46
CA ARG A 51 -17.92 -5.75 -27.96
C ARG A 51 -18.99 -5.77 -26.87
N LEU A 52 -18.61 -6.06 -25.63
CA LEU A 52 -19.52 -6.06 -24.48
C LEU A 52 -19.76 -4.64 -23.93
N GLY A 53 -19.10 -3.63 -24.46
CA GLY A 53 -19.25 -2.24 -24.00
C GLY A 53 -18.77 -2.00 -22.58
N ILE A 54 -17.82 -2.81 -22.07
CA ILE A 54 -17.32 -2.71 -20.70
C ILE A 54 -16.51 -1.42 -20.58
N GLN A 55 -17.00 -0.50 -19.76
CA GLN A 55 -16.37 0.78 -19.50
C GLN A 55 -15.26 0.64 -18.44
N PRO A 56 -14.38 1.65 -18.25
CA PRO A 56 -13.45 1.67 -17.12
C PRO A 56 -14.17 1.50 -15.78
N GLY A 57 -13.73 0.52 -14.99
CA GLY A 57 -14.38 0.16 -13.73
C GLY A 57 -13.80 -1.11 -13.11
N ASN A 58 -14.37 -1.50 -11.97
CA ASN A 58 -14.05 -2.74 -11.28
C ASN A 58 -15.29 -3.64 -11.30
N TYR A 59 -15.16 -4.83 -11.85
CA TYR A 59 -16.25 -5.77 -12.07
C TYR A 59 -15.94 -7.09 -11.39
N GLY A 60 -16.81 -7.54 -10.50
CA GLY A 60 -16.79 -8.89 -9.95
C GLY A 60 -17.66 -9.82 -10.78
N PHE A 61 -17.26 -11.05 -10.96
CA PHE A 61 -18.10 -12.06 -11.63
C PHE A 61 -17.93 -13.44 -10.93
N PRO A 62 -19.02 -14.21 -10.74
CA PRO A 62 -20.42 -13.79 -10.87
C PRO A 62 -20.80 -12.66 -9.89
N ASP A 63 -21.65 -11.74 -10.32
CA ASP A 63 -22.11 -10.65 -9.47
C ASP A 63 -23.36 -11.06 -8.68
N PHE A 64 -23.28 -10.95 -7.36
CA PHE A 64 -24.39 -11.27 -6.45
C PHE A 64 -25.59 -10.37 -6.62
N CYS A 65 -25.38 -9.11 -7.04
CA CYS A 65 -26.44 -8.11 -7.18
C CYS A 65 -27.29 -8.29 -8.43
N GLN A 66 -26.77 -8.92 -9.49
CA GLN A 66 -27.51 -9.14 -10.73
C GLN A 66 -28.75 -10.05 -10.56
N HIS A 67 -28.86 -10.75 -9.46
CA HIS A 67 -29.95 -11.69 -9.17
C HIS A 67 -30.87 -11.22 -8.03
N ASP A 68 -30.84 -9.94 -7.70
CA ASP A 68 -31.62 -9.39 -6.57
C ASP A 68 -33.14 -9.49 -6.77
N ASN A 69 -33.61 -9.64 -8.01
CA ASN A 69 -35.03 -9.82 -8.35
C ASN A 69 -35.56 -11.24 -8.02
N LEU A 70 -34.67 -12.18 -7.70
CA LEU A 70 -35.06 -13.56 -7.35
C LEU A 70 -35.26 -13.71 -5.84
N PRO A 71 -36.18 -14.62 -5.40
CA PRO A 71 -36.23 -15.04 -4.01
C PRO A 71 -34.86 -15.51 -3.52
N ARG A 72 -34.54 -15.27 -2.24
CA ARG A 72 -33.21 -15.55 -1.68
C ARG A 72 -32.71 -16.97 -1.93
N SER A 73 -33.60 -17.97 -1.81
CA SER A 73 -33.27 -19.38 -2.05
C SER A 73 -32.88 -19.62 -3.51
N GLU A 74 -33.69 -19.16 -4.45
CA GLU A 74 -33.43 -19.32 -5.89
C GLU A 74 -32.17 -18.57 -6.33
N ARG A 75 -31.94 -17.38 -5.77
CA ARG A 75 -30.73 -16.61 -6.01
C ARG A 75 -29.50 -17.36 -5.56
N MET A 76 -29.51 -17.94 -4.35
CA MET A 76 -28.37 -18.70 -3.83
C MET A 76 -28.08 -19.93 -4.65
N ASP A 77 -29.10 -20.65 -5.13
CA ASP A 77 -28.93 -21.81 -5.98
C ASP A 77 -28.38 -21.45 -7.38
N ALA A 78 -28.89 -20.35 -7.97
CA ALA A 78 -28.42 -19.83 -9.24
C ALA A 78 -26.94 -19.39 -9.14
N LEU A 79 -26.58 -18.67 -8.10
CA LEU A 79 -25.20 -18.26 -7.84
C LEU A 79 -24.28 -19.45 -7.60
N ARG A 80 -24.69 -20.40 -6.76
CA ARG A 80 -23.92 -21.62 -6.51
C ARG A 80 -23.63 -22.36 -7.80
N LYS A 81 -24.64 -22.54 -8.66
CA LYS A 81 -24.45 -23.16 -9.97
C LYS A 81 -23.46 -22.40 -10.84
N LEU A 82 -23.49 -21.06 -10.84
CA LEU A 82 -22.52 -20.23 -11.58
C LEU A 82 -21.10 -20.39 -11.00
N TYR A 83 -20.95 -20.37 -9.66
CA TYR A 83 -19.67 -20.58 -9.00
C TYR A 83 -19.06 -21.96 -9.29
N ASP A 84 -19.89 -23.01 -9.35
CA ASP A 84 -19.42 -24.37 -9.61
C ASP A 84 -19.06 -24.65 -11.08
N THR A 85 -19.63 -23.87 -12.02
CA THR A 85 -19.54 -24.16 -13.46
C THR A 85 -18.87 -23.08 -14.29
N ARG A 86 -18.63 -21.89 -13.78
CA ARG A 86 -18.09 -20.75 -14.52
C ARG A 86 -16.86 -20.16 -13.83
N PRO A 87 -15.98 -19.51 -14.60
CA PRO A 87 -14.88 -18.74 -14.03
C PRO A 87 -15.41 -17.65 -13.09
N GLN A 88 -14.69 -17.43 -12.00
CA GLN A 88 -14.93 -16.34 -11.06
C GLN A 88 -13.70 -15.45 -10.99
N GLY A 89 -13.92 -14.18 -10.71
CA GLY A 89 -12.82 -13.25 -10.59
C GLY A 89 -13.21 -11.78 -10.54
N LEU A 90 -12.18 -10.97 -10.65
CA LEU A 90 -12.28 -9.52 -10.73
C LEU A 90 -11.68 -9.05 -12.06
N LEU A 91 -12.46 -8.29 -12.82
CA LEU A 91 -11.98 -7.57 -13.99
C LEU A 91 -11.84 -6.09 -13.63
N ARG A 92 -10.65 -5.55 -13.81
CA ARG A 92 -10.38 -4.12 -13.67
C ARG A 92 -10.01 -3.54 -15.01
N VAL A 93 -10.87 -2.71 -15.57
CA VAL A 93 -10.62 -1.95 -16.79
C VAL A 93 -10.21 -0.53 -16.39
N TRP A 94 -9.04 -0.10 -16.83
CA TRP A 94 -8.49 1.20 -16.44
C TRP A 94 -8.95 2.30 -17.40
N ALA A 95 -9.26 3.47 -16.84
CA ALA A 95 -9.29 4.70 -17.62
C ALA A 95 -7.86 5.13 -18.00
N PRO A 96 -7.69 5.91 -19.07
CA PRO A 96 -6.41 6.53 -19.37
C PRO A 96 -5.88 7.32 -18.16
N MET A 97 -4.67 7.02 -17.72
CA MET A 97 -4.08 7.61 -16.53
C MET A 97 -2.94 8.56 -16.90
N ASN A 98 -2.93 9.76 -16.31
CA ASN A 98 -1.79 10.65 -16.40
C ASN A 98 -0.72 10.20 -15.39
N MET A 99 0.45 9.79 -15.89
CA MET A 99 1.57 9.32 -15.07
C MET A 99 2.02 10.38 -14.05
N GLY A 100 2.10 11.65 -14.45
CA GLY A 100 2.50 12.73 -13.54
C GLY A 100 1.53 12.89 -12.36
N THR A 101 0.23 12.83 -12.64
CA THR A 101 -0.80 12.87 -11.59
C THR A 101 -0.68 11.66 -10.64
N ALA A 102 -0.49 10.45 -11.19
CA ALA A 102 -0.31 9.27 -10.38
C ALA A 102 0.92 9.37 -9.46
N MET A 103 2.04 9.84 -9.98
CA MET A 103 3.27 10.05 -9.21
C MET A 103 3.08 11.09 -8.10
N LEU A 104 2.38 12.20 -8.38
CA LEU A 104 2.08 13.22 -7.39
C LEU A 104 1.16 12.69 -6.27
N VAL A 105 0.10 11.98 -6.62
CA VAL A 105 -0.82 11.39 -5.63
C VAL A 105 -0.09 10.36 -4.76
N THR A 106 0.78 9.55 -5.36
CA THR A 106 1.61 8.59 -4.63
C THR A 106 2.56 9.29 -3.67
N PHE A 107 3.20 10.39 -4.09
CA PHE A 107 4.03 11.19 -3.19
C PHE A 107 3.22 11.78 -2.03
N ALA A 108 2.04 12.32 -2.30
CA ALA A 108 1.14 12.85 -1.27
C ALA A 108 0.74 11.76 -0.26
N PHE A 109 0.47 10.53 -0.71
CA PHE A 109 0.22 9.39 0.16
C PHE A 109 1.40 9.10 1.09
N TYR A 110 2.63 9.06 0.57
CA TYR A 110 3.83 8.85 1.41
C TYR A 110 4.07 10.00 2.38
N LEU A 111 3.76 11.23 1.98
CA LEU A 111 3.84 12.40 2.87
C LEU A 111 2.86 12.29 4.04
N VAL A 112 1.61 11.92 3.78
CA VAL A 112 0.59 11.69 4.81
C VAL A 112 1.03 10.56 5.74
N THR A 113 1.48 9.43 5.19
CA THR A 113 1.93 8.28 5.99
C THR A 113 3.12 8.64 6.87
N SER A 114 4.13 9.33 6.32
CA SER A 114 5.29 9.80 7.10
C SER A 114 4.88 10.79 8.20
N THR A 115 3.88 11.63 7.95
CA THR A 115 3.34 12.56 8.97
C THR A 115 2.66 11.81 10.12
N VAL A 116 1.87 10.78 9.82
CA VAL A 116 1.22 9.94 10.84
C VAL A 116 2.27 9.18 11.67
N ILE A 117 3.29 8.63 11.03
CA ILE A 117 4.41 7.96 11.70
C ILE A 117 5.20 8.96 12.58
N ALA A 118 5.42 10.17 12.10
CA ALA A 118 6.05 11.24 12.88
C ALA A 118 5.24 11.58 14.14
N TYR A 119 3.91 11.69 14.01
CA TYR A 119 3.02 11.94 15.15
C TYR A 119 3.10 10.80 16.18
N LEU A 120 3.10 9.55 15.73
CA LEU A 120 3.27 8.40 16.61
C LEU A 120 4.61 8.46 17.38
N GLY A 121 5.69 8.77 16.67
CA GLY A 121 7.00 8.94 17.29
C GLY A 121 7.04 10.06 18.30
N TRP A 122 6.47 11.21 17.94
CA TRP A 122 6.38 12.36 18.85
C TRP A 122 5.62 12.05 20.13
N ALA A 123 4.54 11.28 20.03
CA ALA A 123 3.73 10.90 21.19
C ALA A 123 4.41 9.84 22.09
N ALA A 124 5.25 8.96 21.51
CA ALA A 124 5.74 7.78 22.19
C ALA A 124 7.24 7.79 22.54
N LEU A 125 8.03 8.67 21.91
CA LEU A 125 9.48 8.67 22.04
C LEU A 125 10.00 9.93 22.73
N PRO A 126 11.14 9.87 23.46
CA PRO A 126 11.77 11.05 24.03
C PRO A 126 12.18 12.05 22.95
N HIS A 127 11.93 13.32 23.19
CA HIS A 127 12.36 14.45 22.37
C HIS A 127 12.58 15.69 23.24
N GLY A 128 13.36 16.66 22.76
CA GLY A 128 13.87 17.80 23.55
C GLY A 128 12.83 18.69 24.23
N THR A 129 11.55 18.65 23.81
CA THR A 129 10.45 19.49 24.33
C THR A 129 9.28 18.69 24.90
N GLY A 130 9.38 17.36 24.98
CA GLY A 130 8.29 16.49 25.41
C GLY A 130 8.23 16.26 26.92
N PRO A 131 7.15 15.59 27.40
CA PRO A 131 6.99 15.25 28.84
C PRO A 131 8.14 14.41 29.39
N LEU A 132 8.87 13.72 28.54
CA LEU A 132 10.02 12.89 28.89
C LEU A 132 11.37 13.64 28.75
N ALA A 133 11.34 14.91 28.36
CA ALA A 133 12.54 15.74 28.30
C ALA A 133 13.18 15.88 29.70
N GLY A 134 14.45 15.52 29.79
CA GLY A 134 15.19 15.55 31.06
C GLY A 134 14.93 14.39 32.05
N VAL A 135 13.97 13.50 31.77
CA VAL A 135 13.72 12.31 32.61
C VAL A 135 14.48 11.09 32.09
N VAL A 136 14.69 10.99 30.78
CA VAL A 136 15.35 9.86 30.14
C VAL A 136 16.73 10.29 29.63
N THR A 137 17.77 9.86 30.33
CA THR A 137 19.18 10.04 29.94
C THR A 137 19.59 8.92 29.00
N MET A 138 19.14 8.97 27.75
CA MET A 138 19.59 8.03 26.70
C MET A 138 20.80 8.59 25.96
N SER A 139 21.79 7.74 25.68
CA SER A 139 22.87 8.07 24.75
C SER A 139 22.31 8.27 23.34
N ARG A 140 23.05 8.98 22.48
CA ARG A 140 22.62 9.22 21.09
C ARG A 140 22.41 7.92 20.31
N SER A 141 23.23 6.91 20.56
CA SER A 141 23.11 5.61 19.93
C SER A 141 21.86 4.84 20.40
N GLU A 142 21.56 4.88 21.69
CA GLU A 142 20.34 4.26 22.24
C GLU A 142 19.08 4.91 21.67
N LEU A 143 19.03 6.24 21.64
CA LEU A 143 17.91 6.97 21.04
C LEU A 143 17.74 6.66 19.56
N PHE A 144 18.85 6.62 18.78
CA PHE A 144 18.83 6.25 17.38
C PHE A 144 18.19 4.87 17.17
N TRP A 145 18.66 3.86 17.88
CA TRP A 145 18.12 2.51 17.74
C TRP A 145 16.67 2.40 18.20
N LYS A 146 16.30 3.13 19.25
CA LYS A 146 14.92 3.16 19.74
C LYS A 146 13.97 3.79 18.71
N VAL A 147 14.35 4.93 18.13
CA VAL A 147 13.57 5.59 17.07
C VAL A 147 13.47 4.70 15.86
N PHE A 148 14.60 4.12 15.41
CA PHE A 148 14.64 3.20 14.28
C PHE A 148 13.69 2.01 14.47
N GLN A 149 13.74 1.35 15.61
CA GLN A 149 12.88 0.21 15.91
C GLN A 149 11.41 0.59 15.92
N VAL A 150 11.03 1.65 16.61
CA VAL A 150 9.62 2.04 16.77
C VAL A 150 9.06 2.54 15.43
N LEU A 151 9.73 3.50 14.79
CA LEU A 151 9.20 4.11 13.58
C LEU A 151 9.42 3.24 12.32
N GLY A 152 10.48 2.44 12.29
CA GLY A 152 10.66 1.43 11.26
C GLY A 152 9.58 0.35 11.31
N THR A 153 9.26 -0.15 12.51
CA THR A 153 8.15 -1.11 12.70
C THR A 153 6.81 -0.49 12.32
N ALA A 154 6.55 0.77 12.74
CA ALA A 154 5.33 1.49 12.33
C ALA A 154 5.24 1.64 10.80
N GLY A 155 6.37 1.94 10.15
CA GLY A 155 6.46 1.98 8.69
C GLY A 155 6.16 0.62 8.04
N ILE A 156 6.74 -0.46 8.55
CA ILE A 156 6.45 -1.82 8.05
C ILE A 156 4.96 -2.14 8.21
N LEU A 157 4.36 -1.86 9.36
CA LEU A 157 2.92 -2.05 9.57
C LEU A 157 2.09 -1.25 8.57
N ALA A 158 2.44 0.01 8.34
CA ALA A 158 1.72 0.89 7.43
C ALA A 158 1.82 0.45 5.95
N TYR A 159 2.99 -0.03 5.53
CA TYR A 159 3.24 -0.34 4.11
C TYR A 159 3.02 -1.80 3.73
N CYS A 160 3.12 -2.77 4.68
CA CYS A 160 3.00 -4.18 4.37
C CYS A 160 1.64 -4.77 4.72
N PHE A 161 1.16 -4.54 5.95
CA PHE A 161 0.11 -5.39 6.51
C PHE A 161 -1.31 -4.99 6.10
N ALA A 162 -1.52 -3.74 5.70
CA ALA A 162 -2.85 -3.24 5.35
C ALA A 162 -3.48 -3.92 4.11
N SER A 163 -2.65 -4.39 3.17
CA SER A 163 -3.13 -5.03 1.94
C SER A 163 -3.41 -6.53 2.11
N PHE A 164 -2.82 -7.18 3.10
CA PHE A 164 -2.84 -8.65 3.23
C PHE A 164 -4.23 -9.29 3.23
N PRO A 165 -5.22 -8.81 4.01
CA PRO A 165 -6.57 -9.39 3.96
C PRO A 165 -7.21 -9.28 2.57
N ASN A 166 -7.05 -8.13 1.92
CA ASN A 166 -7.56 -7.90 0.57
C ASN A 166 -6.90 -8.83 -0.45
N ASP A 167 -5.58 -8.98 -0.39
CA ASP A 167 -4.82 -9.85 -1.28
C ASP A 167 -5.21 -11.32 -1.12
N LEU A 168 -5.49 -11.75 0.11
CA LEU A 168 -5.93 -13.11 0.40
C LEU A 168 -7.35 -13.38 -0.13
N TRP A 169 -8.30 -12.49 0.16
CA TRP A 169 -9.69 -12.64 -0.24
C TRP A 169 -9.87 -12.60 -1.76
N PHE A 170 -9.11 -11.77 -2.46
CA PHE A 170 -9.17 -11.63 -3.92
C PHE A 170 -8.13 -12.47 -4.65
N GLN A 171 -7.53 -13.45 -3.96
CA GLN A 171 -6.62 -14.45 -4.54
C GLN A 171 -5.48 -13.82 -5.36
N THR A 172 -4.91 -12.72 -4.86
CA THR A 172 -3.73 -12.11 -5.48
C THR A 172 -2.60 -13.15 -5.59
N LYS A 173 -1.90 -13.16 -6.70
CA LYS A 173 -0.80 -14.10 -6.94
C LYS A 173 0.22 -14.04 -5.81
N ARG A 174 0.55 -15.19 -5.20
CA ARG A 174 1.46 -15.27 -4.03
C ARG A 174 2.78 -14.55 -4.25
N ARG A 175 3.31 -14.60 -5.47
CA ARG A 175 4.52 -13.89 -5.83
C ARG A 175 4.33 -12.37 -5.75
N ALA A 176 3.23 -11.84 -6.25
CA ALA A 176 2.93 -10.41 -6.16
C ALA A 176 2.83 -9.95 -4.69
N MET A 177 2.15 -10.73 -3.85
CA MET A 177 2.09 -10.49 -2.40
C MET A 177 3.48 -10.43 -1.78
N ALA A 178 4.34 -11.41 -2.10
CA ALA A 178 5.71 -11.45 -1.57
C ALA A 178 6.55 -10.25 -2.03
N MET A 179 6.44 -9.81 -3.29
CA MET A 179 7.16 -8.64 -3.79
C MET A 179 6.66 -7.35 -3.12
N ASN A 180 5.34 -7.19 -2.96
CA ASN A 180 4.75 -6.06 -2.23
C ASN A 180 5.24 -6.00 -0.76
N TRP A 181 5.42 -7.15 -0.12
CA TRP A 181 5.96 -7.20 1.25
C TRP A 181 7.43 -6.81 1.31
N ILE A 182 8.25 -7.27 0.37
CA ILE A 182 9.65 -6.88 0.29
C ILE A 182 9.76 -5.36 0.15
N ASP A 183 8.98 -4.77 -0.75
CA ASP A 183 8.96 -3.32 -0.94
C ASP A 183 8.47 -2.60 0.33
N GLY A 184 7.38 -3.06 0.92
CA GLY A 184 6.84 -2.45 2.14
C GLY A 184 7.78 -2.53 3.34
N ILE A 185 8.53 -3.63 3.49
CA ILE A 185 9.59 -3.76 4.51
C ILE A 185 10.70 -2.73 4.22
N ALA A 186 11.14 -2.63 2.97
CA ALA A 186 12.15 -1.65 2.59
C ALA A 186 11.69 -0.21 2.85
N PHE A 187 10.44 0.13 2.55
CA PHE A 187 9.85 1.44 2.85
C PHE A 187 9.84 1.73 4.35
N GLY A 188 9.46 0.75 5.17
CA GLY A 188 9.49 0.88 6.62
C GLY A 188 10.89 1.08 7.18
N LEU A 189 11.88 0.35 6.65
CA LEU A 189 13.28 0.50 7.04
C LEU A 189 13.85 1.87 6.64
N ILE A 190 13.56 2.35 5.43
CA ILE A 190 13.93 3.70 4.98
C ILE A 190 13.33 4.75 5.92
N THR A 191 12.03 4.63 6.22
CA THR A 191 11.32 5.53 7.13
C THR A 191 11.98 5.54 8.50
N GLY A 192 12.18 4.36 9.12
CA GLY A 192 12.84 4.24 10.41
C GLY A 192 14.24 4.85 10.45
N LEU A 193 15.04 4.59 9.40
CA LEU A 193 16.41 5.09 9.29
C LEU A 193 16.46 6.62 9.19
N VAL A 194 15.61 7.21 8.33
CA VAL A 194 15.54 8.67 8.15
C VAL A 194 15.12 9.36 9.45
N PHE A 195 14.06 8.85 10.09
CA PHE A 195 13.62 9.41 11.37
C PHE A 195 14.66 9.25 12.47
N ALA A 196 15.33 8.10 12.58
CA ALA A 196 16.36 7.87 13.59
C ALA A 196 17.57 8.82 13.41
N TRP A 197 17.92 9.10 12.16
CA TRP A 197 19.05 9.99 11.86
C TRP A 197 18.72 11.46 12.13
N LEU A 198 17.50 11.88 11.77
CA LEU A 198 17.05 13.28 11.85
C LEU A 198 16.19 13.57 13.10
N TRP A 199 16.15 12.63 14.07
CA TRP A 199 15.35 12.80 15.30
C TRP A 199 15.85 13.97 16.13
N PRO A 200 14.97 14.89 16.59
CA PRO A 200 15.34 16.01 17.45
C PRO A 200 15.83 15.49 18.82
N LYS A 201 16.84 16.17 19.34
CA LYS A 201 17.44 15.89 20.66
C LYS A 201 16.62 16.51 21.77
#